data_79bf3e3b061e8cf731537ef1c62b8aa0
#
_entry.id   79bf3e3b061e8cf731537ef1c62b8aa0
#
_cell.length_a   1.000
_cell.length_b   1.000
_cell.length_c   1.000
_cell.angle_alpha   90.00
_cell.angle_beta   90.00
_cell.angle_gamma   90.00
#
_symmetry.space_group_name_H-M   'P 1'
#
loop_
_entity.id
_entity.type
_entity.pdbx_description
1 polymer ?
#
loop_
_entity_poly.entity_id
_entity_poly.type
_entity_poly.pdbx_seq_one_letter_code
_entity_poly.pdbx_strand_id
1 'polypeptide(L)'
;MTTRARIALLVGFVAVAVVAYVVLKPSNENSKSTGVAQITVKGGKPVGGIKKITVKKGDPVRFVVHSDVSDGIHVHGYNFHKDVKAGGEVSFSFPGKIDGEFVIELERRGEQIASLVVNP
;
A
#
# COMPACT_ATOMS: atom_id res chain seq x y z
N MET A 1 11.82 -47.38 18.75
CA MET A 1 10.76 -46.95 17.81
C MET A 1 10.14 -45.67 18.20
N THR A 2 9.84 -45.44 19.42
CA THR A 2 9.26 -44.17 19.90
C THR A 2 10.17 -42.99 19.73
N THR A 3 11.48 -43.17 19.78
CA THR A 3 12.45 -42.08 19.64
C THR A 3 12.48 -41.47 18.24
N ARG A 4 12.34 -42.30 17.20
CA ARG A 4 12.33 -41.83 15.82
C ARG A 4 11.08 -41.04 15.50
N ALA A 5 9.95 -41.46 16.01
CA ALA A 5 8.69 -40.77 15.84
C ALA A 5 8.68 -39.39 16.53
N ARG A 6 9.31 -39.32 17.72
CA ARG A 6 9.45 -38.07 18.46
C ARG A 6 10.34 -37.06 17.75
N ILE A 7 11.42 -37.51 17.17
CA ILE A 7 12.35 -36.66 16.42
C ILE A 7 11.67 -36.10 15.16
N ALA A 8 10.93 -36.92 14.43
CA ALA A 8 10.21 -36.51 13.26
C ALA A 8 9.15 -35.43 13.58
N LEU A 9 8.49 -35.59 14.73
CA LEU A 9 7.50 -34.61 15.18
C LEU A 9 8.13 -33.27 15.54
N LEU A 10 9.31 -33.29 16.17
CA LEU A 10 10.05 -32.08 16.51
C LEU A 10 10.53 -31.33 15.27
N VAL A 11 11.03 -32.04 14.27
CA VAL A 11 11.48 -31.45 13.02
C VAL A 11 10.32 -30.80 12.28
N GLY A 12 9.15 -31.42 12.23
CA GLY A 12 7.93 -30.87 11.64
C GLY A 12 7.49 -29.59 12.34
N PHE A 13 7.54 -29.58 13.67
CA PHE A 13 7.17 -28.40 14.45
C PHE A 13 8.10 -27.21 14.19
N VAL A 14 9.39 -27.44 14.14
CA VAL A 14 10.39 -26.40 13.86
C VAL A 14 10.18 -25.81 12.46
N ALA A 15 9.91 -26.65 11.47
CA ALA A 15 9.65 -26.19 10.10
C ALA A 15 8.42 -25.27 10.03
N VAL A 16 7.35 -25.62 10.72
CA VAL A 16 6.14 -24.77 10.79
C VAL A 16 6.43 -23.44 11.46
N ALA A 17 7.21 -23.43 12.53
CA ALA A 17 7.59 -22.19 13.21
C ALA A 17 8.41 -21.26 12.32
N VAL A 18 9.33 -21.81 11.53
CA VAL A 18 10.14 -21.02 10.58
C VAL A 18 9.28 -20.42 9.48
N VAL A 19 8.33 -21.15 8.94
CA VAL A 19 7.42 -20.64 7.93
C VAL A 19 6.55 -19.52 8.51
N ALA A 20 6.01 -19.68 9.70
CA ALA A 20 5.22 -18.65 10.37
C ALA A 20 6.05 -17.40 10.63
N TYR A 21 7.30 -17.53 11.02
CA TYR A 21 8.21 -16.41 11.23
C TYR A 21 8.48 -15.65 9.93
N VAL A 22 8.69 -16.32 8.83
CA VAL A 22 8.90 -15.68 7.51
C VAL A 22 7.67 -14.90 7.07
N VAL A 23 6.47 -15.42 7.30
CA VAL A 23 5.22 -14.75 6.97
C VAL A 23 5.00 -13.52 7.85
N LEU A 24 5.37 -13.60 9.12
CA LEU A 24 5.25 -12.50 10.07
C LEU A 24 6.41 -11.52 10.02
N LYS A 25 7.50 -11.91 9.39
CA LYS A 25 8.64 -11.02 9.20
C LYS A 25 8.21 -9.80 8.41
N PRO A 26 8.54 -8.62 8.90
CA PRO A 26 7.83 -7.42 8.51
C PRO A 26 7.83 -7.18 7.02
N SER A 27 6.66 -7.25 6.48
CA SER A 27 6.35 -6.82 5.14
C SER A 27 6.68 -5.34 4.88
N ASN A 28 6.91 -4.58 5.93
CA ASN A 28 7.32 -3.18 5.86
C ASN A 28 8.62 -2.98 5.07
N GLU A 29 9.55 -3.91 5.15
CA GLU A 29 10.78 -3.83 4.38
C GLU A 29 10.55 -4.04 2.90
N ASN A 30 9.59 -4.90 2.57
CA ASN A 30 9.24 -5.17 1.19
C ASN A 30 8.53 -3.99 0.53
N SER A 31 7.80 -3.19 1.29
CA SER A 31 7.13 -2.02 0.76
C SER A 31 8.09 -0.97 0.22
N LYS A 32 9.32 -0.93 0.72
CA LYS A 32 10.35 -0.04 0.19
C LYS A 32 10.93 -0.50 -1.14
N SER A 33 11.02 -1.79 -1.34
CA SER A 33 11.62 -2.36 -2.54
C SER A 33 10.67 -2.39 -3.73
N THR A 34 9.37 -2.54 -3.50
CA THR A 34 8.37 -2.60 -4.57
C THR A 34 7.93 -1.23 -5.06
N GLY A 35 8.04 -0.22 -4.23
CA GLY A 35 7.61 1.14 -4.56
C GLY A 35 6.11 1.30 -4.78
N VAL A 36 5.29 0.31 -4.43
CA VAL A 36 3.83 0.38 -4.57
C VAL A 36 3.19 0.60 -3.21
N ALA A 37 2.56 1.75 -3.02
CA ALA A 37 1.83 2.06 -1.81
C ALA A 37 0.39 1.55 -1.90
N GLN A 38 -0.14 1.07 -0.78
CA GLN A 38 -1.52 0.59 -0.67
C GLN A 38 -2.32 1.55 0.18
N ILE A 39 -3.42 2.05 -0.36
CA ILE A 39 -4.34 2.94 0.34
C ILE A 39 -5.69 2.24 0.43
N THR A 40 -6.19 2.08 1.65
CA THR A 40 -7.50 1.49 1.89
C THR A 40 -8.46 2.56 2.38
N VAL A 41 -9.61 2.63 1.73
CA VAL A 41 -10.68 3.59 2.06
C VAL A 41 -11.89 2.80 2.55
N LYS A 42 -12.39 3.15 3.73
CA LYS A 42 -13.62 2.62 4.31
C LYS A 42 -14.53 3.74 4.74
N GLY A 43 -15.78 3.68 4.29
CA GLY A 43 -16.76 4.72 4.60
C GLY A 43 -16.35 6.11 4.12
N GLY A 44 -15.56 6.18 3.05
CA GLY A 44 -15.05 7.44 2.52
C GLY A 44 -13.89 8.02 3.30
N LYS A 45 -13.21 7.24 4.15
CA LYS A 45 -12.07 7.70 4.95
C LYS A 45 -10.89 6.75 4.81
N PRO A 46 -9.64 7.28 4.87
CA PRO A 46 -8.46 6.43 4.79
C PRO A 46 -8.30 5.63 6.09
N VAL A 47 -8.14 4.31 5.94
CA VAL A 47 -7.86 3.42 7.07
C VAL A 47 -6.45 3.67 7.56
N GLY A 48 -6.31 3.96 8.86
CA GLY A 48 -5.01 4.30 9.45
C GLY A 48 -4.57 5.75 9.23
N GLY A 49 -5.45 6.60 8.70
CA GLY A 49 -5.17 8.00 8.43
C GLY A 49 -4.55 8.26 7.06
N ILE A 50 -4.10 9.48 6.85
CA ILE A 50 -3.51 9.91 5.58
C ILE A 50 -2.20 9.18 5.33
N LYS A 51 -2.11 8.48 4.20
CA LYS A 51 -0.91 7.75 3.78
C LYS A 51 0.11 8.72 3.19
N LYS A 52 1.34 8.69 3.68
CA LYS A 52 2.43 9.47 3.08
C LYS A 52 3.20 8.61 2.08
N ILE A 53 3.29 9.09 0.84
CA ILE A 53 4.04 8.45 -0.24
C ILE A 53 5.21 9.37 -0.58
N THR A 54 6.43 8.87 -0.45
CA THR A 54 7.64 9.67 -0.69
C THR A 54 8.47 9.03 -1.79
N VAL A 55 8.81 9.83 -2.78
CA VAL A 55 9.71 9.43 -3.88
C VAL A 55 10.70 10.55 -4.16
N LYS A 56 11.76 10.24 -4.91
CA LYS A 56 12.67 11.24 -5.45
C LYS A 56 12.18 11.70 -6.81
N LYS A 57 12.44 12.94 -7.15
CA LYS A 57 12.12 13.46 -8.47
C LYS A 57 12.71 12.59 -9.58
N GLY A 58 11.88 12.21 -10.52
CA GLY A 58 12.23 11.31 -11.61
C GLY A 58 11.88 9.85 -11.34
N ASP A 59 11.69 9.46 -10.09
CA ASP A 59 11.28 8.10 -9.75
C ASP A 59 9.81 7.88 -10.05
N PRO A 60 9.40 6.63 -10.31
CA PRO A 60 8.00 6.34 -10.52
C PRO A 60 7.20 6.47 -9.23
N VAL A 61 6.02 7.06 -9.35
CA VAL A 61 4.99 7.07 -8.30
C VAL A 61 4.01 5.96 -8.61
N ARG A 62 3.83 5.03 -7.69
CA ARG A 62 2.92 3.91 -7.86
C ARG A 62 2.11 3.70 -6.58
N PHE A 63 0.81 3.65 -6.72
CA PHE A 63 -0.06 3.32 -5.59
C PHE A 63 -1.37 2.71 -6.09
N VAL A 64 -2.02 1.99 -5.19
CA VAL A 64 -3.32 1.36 -5.41
C VAL A 64 -4.28 1.85 -4.34
N VAL A 65 -5.48 2.24 -4.75
CA VAL A 65 -6.55 2.63 -3.84
C VAL A 65 -7.63 1.56 -3.86
N HIS A 66 -7.89 0.98 -2.70
CA HIS A 66 -9.00 0.06 -2.47
C HIS A 66 -10.09 0.84 -1.74
N SER A 67 -11.32 0.82 -2.25
CA SER A 67 -12.40 1.61 -1.67
C SER A 67 -13.70 0.81 -1.59
N ASP A 68 -14.38 0.89 -0.46
CA ASP A 68 -15.73 0.33 -0.29
C ASP A 68 -16.82 1.30 -0.78
N VAL A 69 -16.44 2.53 -1.13
CA VAL A 69 -17.36 3.53 -1.67
C VAL A 69 -16.90 3.97 -3.06
N SER A 70 -17.85 4.33 -3.90
CA SER A 70 -17.53 4.88 -5.20
C SER A 70 -17.18 6.37 -5.10
N ASP A 71 -16.08 6.76 -5.75
CA ASP A 71 -15.61 8.15 -5.78
C ASP A 71 -14.59 8.34 -6.92
N GLY A 72 -14.19 9.57 -7.15
CA GLY A 72 -13.05 9.89 -7.99
C GLY A 72 -11.81 10.10 -7.12
N ILE A 73 -10.69 9.56 -7.57
CA ILE A 73 -9.39 9.76 -6.94
C ILE A 73 -8.65 10.84 -7.74
N HIS A 74 -8.29 11.92 -7.08
CA HIS A 74 -7.60 13.05 -7.71
C HIS A 74 -6.24 13.28 -7.07
N VAL A 75 -5.21 13.37 -7.92
CA VAL A 75 -3.85 13.74 -7.52
C VAL A 75 -3.66 15.21 -7.87
N HIS A 76 -3.66 16.07 -6.87
CA HIS A 76 -3.46 17.51 -7.05
C HIS A 76 -2.07 17.80 -7.59
N GLY A 77 -1.94 18.87 -8.34
CA GLY A 77 -0.66 19.28 -8.92
C GLY A 77 -0.29 18.54 -10.20
N TYR A 78 -0.45 17.24 -10.21
CA TYR A 78 -0.26 16.40 -11.39
C TYR A 78 -1.52 16.31 -12.25
N ASN A 79 -2.65 16.64 -11.68
CA ASN A 79 -3.96 16.67 -12.34
C ASN A 79 -4.38 15.31 -12.91
N PHE A 80 -4.04 14.21 -12.22
CA PHE A 80 -4.52 12.88 -12.56
C PHE A 80 -5.81 12.57 -11.82
N HIS A 81 -6.73 11.93 -12.53
CA HIS A 81 -8.03 11.55 -12.00
C HIS A 81 -8.39 10.15 -12.48
N LYS A 82 -8.85 9.30 -11.57
CA LYS A 82 -9.42 8.00 -11.89
C LYS A 82 -10.60 7.70 -10.98
N ASP A 83 -11.64 7.12 -11.54
CA ASP A 83 -12.79 6.68 -10.77
C ASP A 83 -12.53 5.31 -10.13
N VAL A 84 -12.99 5.12 -8.90
CA VAL A 84 -13.03 3.84 -8.21
C VAL A 84 -14.50 3.49 -7.93
N LYS A 85 -14.86 2.23 -8.16
CA LYS A 85 -16.19 1.72 -7.83
C LYS A 85 -16.23 1.21 -6.40
N ALA A 86 -17.40 1.22 -5.78
CA ALA A 86 -17.61 0.62 -4.47
C ALA A 86 -17.19 -0.85 -4.46
N GLY A 87 -16.30 -1.22 -3.56
CA GLY A 87 -15.72 -2.56 -3.47
C GLY A 87 -14.61 -2.83 -4.48
N GLY A 88 -14.19 -1.82 -5.25
CA GLY A 88 -13.17 -1.95 -6.26
C GLY A 88 -11.82 -1.38 -5.87
N GLU A 89 -10.91 -1.39 -6.83
CA GLU A 89 -9.59 -0.81 -6.70
C GLU A 89 -9.19 -0.08 -7.98
N VAL A 90 -8.29 0.86 -7.85
CA VAL A 90 -7.72 1.57 -8.98
C VAL A 90 -6.24 1.81 -8.73
N SER A 91 -5.44 1.65 -9.78
CA SER A 91 -3.99 1.80 -9.72
C SER A 91 -3.54 3.07 -10.42
N PHE A 92 -2.54 3.72 -9.84
CA PHE A 92 -1.85 4.85 -10.44
C PHE A 92 -0.38 4.49 -10.64
N SER A 93 0.15 4.89 -11.79
CA SER A 93 1.57 4.76 -12.10
C SER A 93 1.96 5.90 -13.02
N PHE A 94 2.83 6.77 -12.55
CA PHE A 94 3.31 7.92 -13.32
C PHE A 94 4.69 8.36 -12.81
N PRO A 95 5.48 9.04 -13.65
CA PRO A 95 6.77 9.55 -13.20
C PRO A 95 6.60 10.77 -12.28
N GLY A 96 7.38 10.82 -11.20
CA GLY A 96 7.41 11.95 -10.27
C GLY A 96 8.19 13.12 -10.83
N LYS A 97 7.65 13.80 -11.83
CA LYS A 97 8.34 14.87 -12.57
C LYS A 97 8.40 16.19 -11.83
N ILE A 98 7.44 16.44 -10.96
CA ILE A 98 7.28 17.70 -10.25
C ILE A 98 7.60 17.46 -8.78
N ASP A 99 8.60 18.12 -8.25
CA ASP A 99 8.91 18.07 -6.83
C ASP A 99 7.93 18.94 -6.03
N GLY A 100 7.70 18.54 -4.79
CA GLY A 100 6.77 19.20 -3.89
C GLY A 100 5.92 18.22 -3.10
N GLU A 101 4.89 18.73 -2.47
CA GLU A 101 3.92 17.97 -1.72
C GLU A 101 2.53 18.14 -2.34
N PHE A 102 1.86 17.03 -2.62
CA PHE A 102 0.62 17.01 -3.36
C PHE A 102 -0.44 16.20 -2.62
N VAL A 103 -1.64 16.73 -2.56
CA VAL A 103 -2.80 16.07 -1.95
C VAL A 103 -3.35 15.02 -2.90
N ILE A 104 -3.65 13.83 -2.36
CA ILE A 104 -4.44 12.80 -3.03
C ILE A 104 -5.76 12.70 -2.28
N GLU A 105 -6.88 12.91 -2.98
CA GLU A 105 -8.18 13.00 -2.34
C GLU A 105 -9.28 12.23 -3.04
N LEU A 106 -10.31 11.91 -2.28
CA LEU A 106 -11.61 11.51 -2.79
C LEU A 106 -12.33 12.80 -3.21
N GLU A 107 -12.50 12.98 -4.51
CA GLU A 107 -12.92 14.26 -5.08
C GLU A 107 -14.33 14.66 -4.69
N ARG A 108 -15.29 13.71 -4.74
CA ARG A 108 -16.69 14.00 -4.43
C ARG A 108 -16.91 14.31 -2.95
N ARG A 109 -16.10 13.71 -2.09
CA ARG A 109 -16.18 13.87 -0.63
C ARG A 109 -15.27 14.97 -0.11
N GLY A 110 -14.31 15.41 -0.92
CA GLY A 110 -13.29 16.35 -0.45
C GLY A 110 -12.42 15.77 0.68
N GLU A 111 -12.25 14.46 0.72
CA GLU A 111 -11.52 13.77 1.78
C GLU A 111 -10.10 13.43 1.33
N GLN A 112 -9.11 13.95 2.01
CA GLN A 112 -7.72 13.61 1.74
C GLN A 112 -7.43 12.18 2.23
N ILE A 113 -6.88 11.35 1.36
CA ILE A 113 -6.54 9.96 1.68
C ILE A 113 -5.04 9.71 1.71
N ALA A 114 -4.27 10.54 1.02
CA ALA A 114 -2.81 10.42 0.98
C ALA A 114 -2.16 11.76 0.70
N SER A 115 -0.86 11.81 0.95
CA SER A 115 0.01 12.92 0.59
C SER A 115 1.18 12.36 -0.22
N LEU A 116 1.41 12.92 -1.39
CA LEU A 116 2.55 12.57 -2.24
C LEU A 116 3.65 13.60 -2.03
N VAL A 117 4.81 13.13 -1.59
CA VAL A 117 6.02 13.96 -1.44
C VAL A 117 7.03 13.53 -2.49
N VAL A 118 7.37 14.44 -3.38
CA VAL A 118 8.41 14.25 -4.39
C VAL A 118 9.58 15.14 -4.00
N ASN A 119 10.66 14.53 -3.54
CA ASN A 119 11.86 15.24 -3.14
C ASN A 119 12.70 15.62 -4.37
N PRO A 120 13.29 16.81 -4.35
CA PRO A 120 14.15 17.26 -5.46
C PRO A 120 15.41 16.41 -5.67
#